data_4892ebcf426a6f5839216314490588cb
#
_entry.id   4892ebcf426a6f5839216314490588cb
#
_cell.length_a   1.000
_cell.length_b   1.000
_cell.length_c   1.000
_cell.angle_alpha   90.00
_cell.angle_beta   90.00
_cell.angle_gamma   90.00
#
_symmetry.space_group_name_H-M   'P 1'
#
loop_
_entity.id
_entity.type
_entity.pdbx_description
1 polymer ?
#
loop_
_entity_poly.entity_id
_entity_poly.type
_entity_poly.pdbx_seq_one_letter_code
_entity_poly.pdbx_strand_id
1 'polypeptide(L)'
;MRWQPVSPTLMRYLLRHAEERGATEAGQLLRYRNGQPITRRRYDYLWARIGEHLPWVYVQQISTHWLRHTTLTWVERNFGYAIARAYAGHSENGGDVGTTATYVKATLQEIAGALSALTNEPHPLS
;
A
#
# COMPACT_ATOMS: atom_id res chain seq x y z
N MET A 1 8.45 1.44 14.58
CA MET A 1 7.70 0.36 13.89
C MET A 1 6.31 0.87 13.52
N ARG A 2 5.88 0.60 12.31
CA ARG A 2 4.58 1.05 11.84
C ARG A 2 3.74 -0.16 11.43
N TRP A 3 2.48 -0.16 11.83
CA TRP A 3 1.51 -1.17 11.48
C TRP A 3 0.58 -0.63 10.40
N GLN A 4 0.38 -1.40 9.33
CA GLN A 4 -0.57 -1.09 8.27
C GLN A 4 -1.46 -2.31 8.04
N PRO A 5 -2.78 -2.16 8.00
CA PRO A 5 -3.65 -3.27 7.66
C PRO A 5 -3.49 -3.65 6.20
N VAL A 6 -3.59 -4.93 5.91
CA VAL A 6 -3.68 -5.46 4.55
C VAL A 6 -4.93 -6.34 4.48
N SER A 7 -5.51 -6.49 3.28
CA SER A 7 -6.67 -7.35 3.13
C SER A 7 -6.34 -8.81 3.46
N PRO A 8 -7.29 -9.59 3.97
CA PRO A 8 -7.05 -11.02 4.23
C PRO A 8 -6.58 -11.79 3.01
N THR A 9 -7.11 -11.48 1.83
CA THR A 9 -6.66 -12.10 0.57
C THR A 9 -5.21 -11.77 0.27
N LEU A 10 -4.81 -10.50 0.38
CA LEU A 10 -3.42 -10.11 0.18
C LEU A 10 -2.50 -10.77 1.22
N MET A 11 -2.93 -10.84 2.48
CA MET A 11 -2.14 -11.50 3.53
C MET A 11 -1.86 -12.97 3.17
N ARG A 12 -2.85 -13.71 2.67
CA ARG A 12 -2.64 -15.09 2.24
C ARG A 12 -1.61 -15.20 1.13
N TYR A 13 -1.64 -14.30 0.14
CA TYR A 13 -0.65 -14.28 -0.94
C TYR A 13 0.74 -13.95 -0.43
N LEU A 14 0.86 -12.99 0.49
CA LEU A 14 2.15 -12.60 1.07
C LEU A 14 2.75 -13.73 1.90
N LEU A 15 1.95 -14.43 2.71
CA LEU A 15 2.41 -15.57 3.50
C LEU A 15 2.88 -16.72 2.61
N ARG A 16 2.13 -17.02 1.56
CA ARG A 16 2.53 -18.03 0.58
C ARG A 16 3.84 -17.66 -0.11
N HIS A 17 3.96 -16.40 -0.54
CA HIS A 17 5.18 -15.89 -1.16
C HIS A 17 6.38 -16.01 -0.22
N ALA A 18 6.21 -15.63 1.05
CA ALA A 18 7.26 -15.74 2.06
C ALA A 18 7.74 -17.19 2.22
N GLU A 19 6.82 -18.13 2.29
CA GLU A 19 7.12 -19.55 2.42
C GLU A 19 7.84 -20.09 1.18
N GLU A 20 7.31 -19.82 -0.02
CA GLU A 20 7.87 -20.30 -1.29
C GLU A 20 9.22 -19.67 -1.62
N ARG A 21 9.48 -18.44 -1.18
CA ARG A 21 10.69 -17.69 -1.53
C ARG A 21 11.73 -17.61 -0.41
N GLY A 22 11.45 -18.20 0.74
CA GLY A 22 12.38 -18.24 1.86
C GLY A 22 12.58 -16.90 2.55
N ALA A 23 11.55 -16.06 2.62
CA ALA A 23 11.62 -14.80 3.36
C ALA A 23 11.81 -15.08 4.86
N THR A 24 12.68 -14.30 5.50
CA THR A 24 12.95 -14.37 6.94
C THR A 24 12.30 -13.19 7.66
N GLU A 25 12.09 -13.31 8.97
CA GLU A 25 11.49 -12.25 9.78
C GLU A 25 12.27 -10.92 9.73
N ALA A 26 13.58 -10.98 9.55
CA ALA A 26 14.46 -9.81 9.53
C ALA A 26 14.75 -9.26 8.13
N GLY A 27 14.29 -9.92 7.07
CA GLY A 27 14.61 -9.57 5.69
C GLY A 27 13.42 -8.95 4.93
N GLN A 28 13.70 -8.56 3.69
CA GLN A 28 12.64 -8.12 2.79
C GLN A 28 11.69 -9.27 2.47
N LEU A 29 10.40 -8.97 2.45
CA LEU A 29 9.36 -9.95 2.15
C LEU A 29 9.39 -10.38 0.68
N LEU A 30 9.38 -9.42 -0.23
CA LEU A 30 9.26 -9.69 -1.66
C LEU A 30 10.60 -10.11 -2.25
N ARG A 31 10.62 -11.29 -2.87
CA ARG A 31 11.83 -11.92 -3.38
C ARG A 31 11.65 -12.54 -4.76
N TYR A 32 12.75 -12.61 -5.51
CA TYR A 32 12.80 -13.39 -6.74
C TYR A 32 12.70 -14.89 -6.42
N ARG A 33 12.51 -15.72 -7.46
CA ARG A 33 12.49 -17.18 -7.30
C ARG A 33 13.77 -17.76 -6.72
N ASN A 34 14.89 -17.11 -6.95
CA ASN A 34 16.19 -17.52 -6.38
C ASN A 34 16.39 -17.12 -4.91
N GLY A 35 15.38 -16.49 -4.28
CA GLY A 35 15.43 -16.06 -2.88
C GLY A 35 16.06 -14.68 -2.66
N GLN A 36 16.57 -14.01 -3.67
CA GLN A 36 17.14 -12.68 -3.53
C GLN A 36 16.03 -11.62 -3.42
N PRO A 37 16.23 -10.57 -2.61
CA PRO A 37 15.26 -9.48 -2.51
C PRO A 37 15.03 -8.81 -3.86
N ILE A 38 13.77 -8.48 -4.17
CA ILE A 38 13.49 -7.76 -5.40
C ILE A 38 14.02 -6.34 -5.33
N THR A 39 14.38 -5.79 -6.49
CA THR A 39 14.89 -4.42 -6.63
C THR A 39 13.86 -3.51 -7.26
N ARG A 40 14.09 -2.19 -7.17
CA ARG A 40 13.26 -1.18 -7.82
C ARG A 40 13.10 -1.44 -9.33
N ARG A 41 14.15 -1.91 -9.98
CA ARG A 41 14.14 -2.26 -11.42
C ARG A 41 13.04 -3.27 -11.77
N ARG A 42 12.69 -4.17 -10.84
CA ARG A 42 11.64 -5.15 -11.06
C ARG A 42 10.27 -4.48 -11.25
N TYR A 43 9.97 -3.44 -10.49
CA TYR A 43 8.72 -2.69 -10.64
C TYR A 43 8.66 -1.98 -11.99
N ASP A 44 9.74 -1.36 -12.42
CA ASP A 44 9.81 -0.70 -13.72
C ASP A 44 9.58 -1.70 -14.85
N TYR A 45 10.20 -2.86 -14.77
CA TYR A 45 10.00 -3.94 -15.73
C TYR A 45 8.56 -4.46 -15.76
N LEU A 46 7.93 -4.62 -14.60
CA LEU A 46 6.53 -5.05 -14.50
C LEU A 46 5.59 -4.05 -15.16
N TRP A 47 5.79 -2.76 -14.91
CA TRP A 47 4.96 -1.72 -15.51
C TRP A 47 5.15 -1.64 -17.03
N ALA A 48 6.37 -1.78 -17.51
CA ALA A 48 6.65 -1.85 -18.94
C ALA A 48 5.90 -3.03 -19.58
N ARG A 49 5.94 -4.18 -18.94
CA ARG A 49 5.27 -5.39 -19.42
C ARG A 49 3.75 -5.28 -19.39
N ILE A 50 3.19 -4.68 -18.36
CA ILE A 50 1.75 -4.39 -18.28
C ILE A 50 1.37 -3.44 -19.44
N GLY A 51 2.17 -2.43 -19.73
CA GLY A 51 1.95 -1.50 -20.82
C GLY A 51 1.94 -2.16 -22.21
N GLU A 52 2.70 -3.24 -22.40
CA GLU A 52 2.67 -4.03 -23.63
C GLU A 52 1.30 -4.70 -23.86
N HIS A 53 0.65 -5.15 -22.79
CA HIS A 53 -0.65 -5.83 -22.85
C HIS A 53 -1.83 -4.88 -22.72
N LEU A 54 -1.65 -3.74 -22.06
CA LEU A 54 -2.67 -2.72 -21.83
C LEU A 54 -2.14 -1.37 -22.35
N PRO A 55 -2.35 -1.03 -23.64
CA PRO A 55 -1.77 0.18 -24.23
C PRO A 55 -2.09 1.48 -23.47
N TRP A 56 -3.27 1.58 -22.85
CA TRP A 56 -3.64 2.76 -22.07
C TRP A 56 -2.74 2.98 -20.85
N VAL A 57 -2.19 1.91 -20.29
CA VAL A 57 -1.22 2.00 -19.17
C VAL A 57 0.06 2.68 -19.64
N TYR A 58 0.55 2.31 -20.83
CA TYR A 58 1.73 2.92 -21.43
C TYR A 58 1.47 4.39 -21.80
N VAL A 59 0.35 4.65 -22.50
CA VAL A 59 0.02 6.01 -22.97
C VAL A 59 -0.15 6.98 -21.81
N GLN A 60 -0.79 6.56 -20.72
CA GLN A 60 -1.01 7.39 -19.54
C GLN A 60 0.14 7.35 -18.54
N GLN A 61 1.19 6.58 -18.81
CA GLN A 61 2.35 6.41 -17.94
C GLN A 61 1.96 5.99 -16.51
N ILE A 62 1.04 5.03 -16.41
CA ILE A 62 0.59 4.48 -15.13
C ILE A 62 1.77 3.82 -14.43
N SER A 63 1.91 4.10 -13.14
CA SER A 63 3.00 3.58 -12.30
C SER A 63 2.50 3.30 -10.88
N THR A 64 3.35 2.73 -10.05
CA THR A 64 3.06 2.53 -8.63
C THR A 64 2.68 3.85 -7.95
N HIS A 65 3.39 4.93 -8.28
CA HIS A 65 3.10 6.26 -7.74
C HIS A 65 1.71 6.76 -8.16
N TRP A 66 1.32 6.51 -9.40
CA TRP A 66 -0.01 6.84 -9.90
C TRP A 66 -1.10 6.09 -9.11
N LEU A 67 -0.91 4.79 -8.86
CA LEU A 67 -1.84 3.99 -8.04
C LEU A 67 -1.94 4.54 -6.62
N ARG A 68 -0.82 4.92 -6.04
CA ARG A 68 -0.79 5.51 -4.71
C ARG A 68 -1.64 6.79 -4.66
N HIS A 69 -1.44 7.71 -5.60
CA HIS A 69 -2.21 8.94 -5.66
C HIS A 69 -3.71 8.70 -5.85
N THR A 70 -4.07 7.80 -6.75
CA THR A 70 -5.47 7.44 -7.00
C THR A 70 -6.13 6.87 -5.76
N THR A 71 -5.47 5.93 -5.10
CA THR A 71 -5.97 5.31 -3.87
C THR A 71 -6.14 6.34 -2.75
N LEU A 72 -5.13 7.17 -2.52
CA LEU A 72 -5.19 8.17 -1.46
C LEU A 72 -6.25 9.24 -1.71
N THR A 73 -6.45 9.65 -2.96
CA THR A 73 -7.52 10.56 -3.33
C THR A 73 -8.89 9.95 -3.04
N TRP A 74 -9.08 8.69 -3.37
CA TRP A 74 -10.31 7.97 -3.08
C TRP A 74 -10.56 7.86 -1.57
N VAL A 75 -9.54 7.50 -0.80
CA VAL A 75 -9.63 7.38 0.68
C VAL A 75 -9.95 8.75 1.29
N GLU A 76 -9.30 9.82 0.84
CA GLU A 76 -9.56 11.18 1.34
C GLU A 76 -11.00 11.61 1.08
N ARG A 77 -11.51 11.37 -0.12
CA ARG A 77 -12.88 11.75 -0.49
C ARG A 77 -13.95 10.98 0.27
N ASN A 78 -13.67 9.74 0.63
CA ASN A 78 -14.66 8.89 1.29
C ASN A 78 -14.51 8.82 2.82
N PHE A 79 -13.32 9.06 3.36
CA PHE A 79 -13.02 8.89 4.78
C PHE A 79 -12.36 10.10 5.42
N GLY A 80 -11.96 11.08 4.65
CA GLY A 80 -11.36 12.31 5.15
C GLY A 80 -9.83 12.29 5.19
N TYR A 81 -9.27 13.48 5.42
CA TYR A 81 -7.83 13.72 5.34
C TYR A 81 -7.02 12.92 6.38
N ALA A 82 -7.51 12.84 7.62
CA ALA A 82 -6.78 12.15 8.69
C ALA A 82 -6.58 10.66 8.38
N ILE A 83 -7.64 10.00 7.89
CA ILE A 83 -7.57 8.58 7.52
C ILE A 83 -6.70 8.39 6.28
N ALA A 84 -6.82 9.26 5.27
CA ALA A 84 -5.96 9.20 4.08
C ALA A 84 -4.48 9.35 4.43
N ARG A 85 -4.15 10.30 5.32
CA ARG A 85 -2.78 10.52 5.78
C ARG A 85 -2.21 9.29 6.51
N ALA A 86 -3.00 8.72 7.41
CA ALA A 86 -2.62 7.51 8.12
C ALA A 86 -2.52 6.29 7.19
N TYR A 87 -3.43 6.17 6.23
CA TYR A 87 -3.40 5.15 5.19
C TYR A 87 -2.13 5.24 4.34
N ALA A 88 -1.71 6.46 3.99
CA ALA A 88 -0.48 6.72 3.25
C ALA A 88 0.78 6.36 4.04
N GLY A 89 0.65 6.18 5.34
CA GLY A 89 1.77 5.88 6.19
C GLY A 89 2.64 7.08 6.53
N HIS A 90 2.13 8.30 6.48
CA HIS A 90 2.87 9.48 6.94
C HIS A 90 3.07 9.43 8.45
N SER A 91 4.32 9.58 8.89
CA SER A 91 4.64 9.69 10.32
C SER A 91 4.36 11.10 10.82
N GLU A 92 4.09 11.22 12.12
CA GLU A 92 3.87 12.51 12.78
C GLU A 92 5.05 13.47 12.68
N ASN A 93 6.25 12.96 12.44
CA ASN A 93 7.49 13.73 12.38
C ASN A 93 7.73 14.39 11.01
N GLY A 94 6.79 14.33 10.11
CA GLY A 94 6.86 15.04 8.82
C GLY A 94 6.42 16.49 8.97
N GLY A 95 7.15 17.23 9.72
CA GLY A 95 7.42 18.65 9.66
C GLY A 95 6.36 19.66 9.22
N ASP A 96 5.09 19.44 9.40
CA ASP A 96 4.14 20.52 9.27
C ASP A 96 3.76 21.06 10.66
N VAL A 97 4.72 21.74 11.25
CA VAL A 97 4.61 22.39 12.56
C VAL A 97 3.65 23.59 12.54
N GLY A 98 3.10 23.90 11.37
CA GLY A 98 2.25 25.09 11.19
C GLY A 98 0.76 24.85 11.31
N THR A 99 0.30 23.63 11.23
CA THR A 99 -1.10 23.29 11.44
C THR A 99 -1.26 22.70 12.82
N THR A 100 -1.51 23.58 13.77
CA THR A 100 -1.92 23.20 15.10
C THR A 100 -3.07 22.19 15.03
N ALA A 101 -2.73 20.95 15.16
CA ALA A 101 -3.25 20.02 16.13
C ALA A 101 -4.76 20.04 16.39
N THR A 102 -5.61 19.99 15.37
CA THR A 102 -6.96 19.47 15.54
C THR A 102 -7.12 18.12 14.84
N TYR A 103 -6.02 17.43 14.58
CA TYR A 103 -6.09 16.07 14.09
C TYR A 103 -6.48 15.13 15.21
N VAL A 104 -7.69 14.61 15.12
CA VAL A 104 -7.94 13.32 15.72
C VAL A 104 -7.14 12.31 14.91
N LYS A 105 -6.16 11.69 15.54
CA LYS A 105 -5.33 10.66 14.94
C LYS A 105 -6.19 9.48 14.51
N ALA A 106 -6.15 9.12 13.24
CA ALA A 106 -6.89 7.96 12.76
C ALA A 106 -6.41 6.68 13.44
N THR A 107 -7.33 5.89 13.93
CA THR A 107 -7.03 4.60 14.56
C THR A 107 -6.75 3.54 13.50
N LEU A 108 -6.08 2.45 13.93
CA LEU A 108 -5.84 1.31 13.05
C LEU A 108 -7.16 0.70 12.54
N GLN A 109 -8.20 0.71 13.38
CA GLN A 109 -9.53 0.26 13.01
C GLN A 109 -10.16 1.11 11.91
N GLU A 110 -10.02 2.42 11.98
CA GLU A 110 -10.50 3.33 10.94
C GLU A 110 -9.79 3.12 9.60
N ILE A 111 -8.47 2.91 9.64
CA ILE A 111 -7.67 2.58 8.44
C ILE A 111 -8.12 1.24 7.86
N ALA A 112 -8.33 0.24 8.72
CA ALA A 112 -8.83 -1.07 8.30
C ALA A 112 -10.24 -0.99 7.70
N GLY A 113 -11.09 -0.11 8.22
CA GLY A 113 -12.42 0.17 7.68
C GLY A 113 -12.34 0.76 6.26
N ALA A 114 -11.45 1.72 6.05
CA ALA A 114 -11.21 2.29 4.71
C ALA A 114 -10.69 1.24 3.73
N LEU A 115 -9.76 0.40 4.16
CA LEU A 115 -9.24 -0.71 3.36
C LEU A 115 -10.34 -1.71 3.00
N SER A 116 -11.18 -2.08 3.96
CA SER A 116 -12.31 -2.98 3.75
C SER A 116 -13.26 -2.45 2.69
N ALA A 117 -13.60 -1.16 2.75
CA ALA A 117 -14.45 -0.51 1.76
C ALA A 117 -13.77 -0.48 0.37
N LEU A 118 -12.48 -0.16 0.31
CA LEU A 118 -11.72 -0.08 -0.94
C LEU A 118 -11.63 -1.45 -1.64
N THR A 119 -11.36 -2.50 -0.89
CA THR A 119 -11.16 -3.86 -1.42
C THR A 119 -12.46 -4.65 -1.52
N ASN A 120 -13.55 -4.16 -0.95
CA ASN A 120 -14.82 -4.89 -0.79
C ASN A 120 -14.62 -6.25 -0.09
N GLU A 121 -13.69 -6.31 0.84
CA GLU A 121 -13.35 -7.49 1.61
C GLU A 121 -13.35 -7.15 3.12
N PRO A 122 -14.14 -7.87 3.95
CA PRO A 122 -14.14 -7.61 5.40
C PRO A 122 -12.75 -7.76 6.01
N HIS A 123 -12.44 -6.88 6.95
CA HIS A 123 -11.18 -6.92 7.66
C HIS A 123 -11.42 -7.21 9.14
N PRO A 124 -10.61 -8.09 9.79
CA PRO A 124 -10.81 -8.45 11.21
C PRO A 124 -10.78 -7.27 12.18
N LEU A 125 -10.09 -6.19 11.82
CA LEU A 125 -9.98 -4.98 12.65
C LEU A 125 -11.04 -3.92 12.34
N SER A 126 -11.78 -4.10 11.27
CA SER A 126 -12.81 -3.12 10.90
C SER A 126 -14.13 -3.36 11.62
#